data_bf008bc18de6cbdd808be2890030c37f
#
_entry.id   bf008bc18de6cbdd808be2890030c37f
#
_cell.length_a   1.000
_cell.length_b   1.000
_cell.length_c   1.000
_cell.angle_alpha   90.00
_cell.angle_beta   90.00
_cell.angle_gamma   90.00
#
_symmetry.space_group_name_H-M   'P 1'
#
loop_
_entity.id
_entity.type
_entity.pdbx_description
1 polymer ?
#
loop_
_entity_poly.entity_id
_entity_poly.type
_entity_poly.pdbx_seq_one_letter_code
_entity_poly.pdbx_strand_id
1 'polypeptide(L)'
;MNKRPFIILSAFLLLFSLIEKGQAAETYRPETSVAGFIQLPGSGRQVYNFNPGWRFFRGDVRGAEAVNFDDRSWNVVSTPHTVELMPAEGSGCRNYQGPAWYRKHFVLPAETKGQRVVLHFEAAMGKQILYLNGKRIQEHLGGYLPFTLDLTANGVQAGDSCLLAVFTDNSDDKSYPPGKRQYTLDFAYHGGIYRDVWMIAKSPVAITDAIDSQTVGGGGVFVHFDKISEKSAQVYVNLSLIHISEPTRP
;
A
#
# COMPACT_ATOMS: atom_id res chain seq x y z
N MET A 1 -60.04 -18.07 -42.85
CA MET A 1 -59.07 -17.36 -43.67
C MET A 1 -58.65 -16.11 -42.88
N ASN A 2 -57.53 -16.12 -42.22
CA ASN A 2 -56.80 -14.87 -41.90
C ASN A 2 -55.45 -15.22 -41.44
N LYS A 3 -54.49 -14.94 -42.28
CA LYS A 3 -53.07 -14.96 -42.01
C LYS A 3 -52.68 -13.67 -41.30
N ARG A 4 -51.95 -13.69 -40.16
CA ARG A 4 -51.05 -12.66 -39.68
C ARG A 4 -50.14 -13.18 -38.56
N PRO A 5 -49.04 -12.56 -38.30
CA PRO A 5 -47.72 -12.91 -38.83
C PRO A 5 -46.68 -13.06 -37.74
N PHE A 6 -45.66 -13.72 -38.11
CA PHE A 6 -44.34 -13.75 -37.45
C PHE A 6 -43.57 -12.44 -37.72
N ILE A 7 -43.61 -11.44 -36.87
CA ILE A 7 -42.69 -10.28 -36.88
C ILE A 7 -42.52 -9.63 -35.48
N ILE A 8 -42.37 -10.35 -34.41
CA ILE A 8 -42.01 -9.73 -33.10
C ILE A 8 -40.87 -10.48 -32.38
N LEU A 9 -40.17 -11.36 -33.04
CA LEU A 9 -39.09 -12.09 -32.37
C LEU A 9 -37.65 -11.63 -32.72
N SER A 10 -37.49 -10.67 -33.63
CA SER A 10 -36.16 -10.19 -34.05
C SER A 10 -35.69 -8.89 -33.37
N ALA A 11 -36.59 -8.20 -32.67
CA ALA A 11 -36.25 -6.92 -32.03
C ALA A 11 -35.71 -7.08 -30.58
N PHE A 12 -35.95 -8.23 -29.96
CA PHE A 12 -35.49 -8.46 -28.58
C PHE A 12 -34.05 -9.02 -28.50
N LEU A 13 -33.51 -9.60 -29.57
CA LEU A 13 -32.13 -10.13 -29.61
C LEU A 13 -31.08 -9.07 -29.93
N LEU A 14 -31.49 -7.89 -30.43
CA LEU A 14 -30.55 -6.78 -30.73
C LEU A 14 -30.36 -5.80 -29.57
N LEU A 15 -31.14 -5.91 -28.48
CA LEU A 15 -30.97 -5.06 -27.30
C LEU A 15 -30.07 -5.68 -26.23
N PHE A 16 -29.69 -6.94 -26.33
CA PHE A 16 -28.78 -7.59 -25.38
C PHE A 16 -27.32 -7.56 -25.80
N SER A 17 -26.98 -7.08 -26.98
CA SER A 17 -25.59 -7.01 -27.46
C SER A 17 -24.93 -5.64 -27.29
N LEU A 18 -25.52 -4.71 -26.52
CA LEU A 18 -25.01 -3.35 -26.33
C LEU A 18 -24.62 -3.03 -24.89
N ILE A 19 -24.56 -4.02 -23.99
CA ILE A 19 -24.11 -3.79 -22.59
C ILE A 19 -22.95 -4.73 -22.26
N GLU A 20 -21.90 -4.67 -23.05
CA GLU A 20 -20.55 -5.05 -22.63
C GLU A 20 -19.52 -4.08 -23.20
N LYS A 21 -19.71 -2.80 -22.95
CA LYS A 21 -18.57 -1.91 -22.85
C LYS A 21 -17.94 -2.26 -21.52
N GLY A 22 -16.89 -3.09 -21.55
CA GLY A 22 -16.09 -3.40 -20.38
C GLY A 22 -15.79 -2.11 -19.64
N GLN A 23 -16.31 -1.95 -18.42
CA GLN A 23 -15.91 -0.87 -17.55
C GLN A 23 -14.41 -1.00 -17.38
N ALA A 24 -13.66 -0.01 -17.85
CA ALA A 24 -12.25 0.13 -17.53
C ALA A 24 -12.13 0.02 -16.01
N ALA A 25 -11.08 -0.65 -15.53
CA ALA A 25 -10.83 -0.70 -14.10
C ALA A 25 -10.83 0.75 -13.58
N GLU A 26 -11.65 1.01 -12.55
CA GLU A 26 -11.76 2.35 -12.00
C GLU A 26 -10.40 2.79 -11.47
N THR A 27 -9.90 3.90 -12.00
CA THR A 27 -8.60 4.43 -11.60
C THR A 27 -8.79 5.30 -10.37
N TYR A 28 -8.19 4.86 -9.27
CA TYR A 28 -8.24 5.58 -8.00
C TYR A 28 -7.51 6.93 -8.10
N ARG A 29 -8.14 7.97 -7.60
CA ARG A 29 -7.54 9.30 -7.41
C ARG A 29 -7.34 9.52 -5.92
N PRO A 30 -6.08 9.58 -5.45
CA PRO A 30 -5.80 9.80 -4.05
C PRO A 30 -6.39 11.14 -3.55
N GLU A 31 -7.03 11.10 -2.40
CA GLU A 31 -7.57 12.28 -1.72
C GLU A 31 -6.73 12.57 -0.47
N THR A 32 -6.55 13.86 -0.17
CA THR A 32 -5.84 14.27 1.04
C THR A 32 -6.58 13.78 2.29
N SER A 33 -5.82 13.34 3.28
CA SER A 33 -6.37 12.87 4.55
C SER A 33 -5.46 13.28 5.70
N VAL A 34 -6.07 13.61 6.82
CA VAL A 34 -5.37 13.85 8.09
C VAL A 34 -5.56 12.70 9.08
N ALA A 35 -6.32 11.66 8.69
CA ALA A 35 -6.52 10.49 9.54
C ALA A 35 -5.20 9.75 9.74
N GLY A 36 -4.86 9.43 10.98
CA GLY A 36 -3.63 8.73 11.33
C GLY A 36 -2.35 9.58 11.33
N PHE A 37 -2.40 10.82 10.86
CA PHE A 37 -1.26 11.73 10.82
C PHE A 37 -1.62 13.12 11.35
N ILE A 38 -0.68 13.71 12.10
CA ILE A 38 -0.78 15.12 12.47
C ILE A 38 -0.21 15.95 11.33
N GLN A 39 -1.06 16.71 10.66
CA GLN A 39 -0.61 17.64 9.63
C GLN A 39 -0.22 18.98 10.27
N LEU A 40 1.06 19.34 10.16
CA LEU A 40 1.53 20.64 10.63
C LEU A 40 1.29 21.69 9.54
N PRO A 41 0.56 22.78 9.85
CA PRO A 41 0.37 23.87 8.91
C PRO A 41 1.70 24.42 8.40
N GLY A 42 1.81 24.64 7.09
CA GLY A 42 3.01 25.20 6.46
C GLY A 42 4.19 24.23 6.34
N SER A 43 4.04 22.94 6.70
CA SER A 43 5.12 21.95 6.61
C SER A 43 5.49 21.57 5.17
N GLY A 44 4.67 21.92 4.18
CA GLY A 44 4.84 21.48 2.78
C GLY A 44 4.62 19.99 2.56
N ARG A 45 4.23 19.25 3.59
CA ARG A 45 3.90 17.82 3.50
C ARG A 45 2.41 17.64 3.24
N GLN A 46 2.08 16.76 2.30
CA GLN A 46 0.71 16.34 2.03
C GLN A 46 0.60 14.84 2.27
N VAL A 47 -0.50 14.43 2.87
CA VAL A 47 -0.82 13.02 3.14
C VAL A 47 -2.13 12.70 2.44
N TYR A 48 -2.10 11.62 1.68
CA TYR A 48 -3.24 11.12 0.93
C TYR A 48 -3.66 9.75 1.46
N ASN A 49 -4.97 9.55 1.57
CA ASN A 49 -5.52 8.24 1.88
C ASN A 49 -5.28 7.30 0.68
N PHE A 50 -4.58 6.19 0.87
CA PHE A 50 -4.31 5.23 -0.18
C PHE A 50 -5.04 3.89 0.06
N ASN A 51 -5.95 3.85 1.02
CA ASN A 51 -6.67 2.64 1.42
C ASN A 51 -7.74 2.16 0.43
N PRO A 52 -8.59 3.01 -0.19
CA PRO A 52 -9.71 2.55 -1.01
C PRO A 52 -9.27 1.99 -2.37
N GLY A 53 -10.11 1.11 -2.95
CA GLY A 53 -10.03 0.76 -4.37
C GLY A 53 -8.94 -0.22 -4.76
N TRP A 54 -8.56 -1.14 -3.88
CA TRP A 54 -7.70 -2.26 -4.23
C TRP A 54 -8.49 -3.38 -4.89
N ARG A 55 -7.93 -3.98 -5.94
CA ARG A 55 -8.37 -5.25 -6.50
C ARG A 55 -7.67 -6.37 -5.74
N PHE A 56 -8.44 -7.29 -5.19
CA PHE A 56 -7.93 -8.37 -4.32
C PHE A 56 -8.28 -9.74 -4.86
N PHE A 57 -7.31 -10.65 -4.82
CA PHE A 57 -7.49 -12.06 -5.12
C PHE A 57 -6.75 -12.91 -4.08
N ARG A 58 -7.46 -13.89 -3.48
CA ARG A 58 -6.88 -14.86 -2.57
C ARG A 58 -6.37 -16.06 -3.34
N GLY A 59 -5.08 -16.24 -3.39
CA GLY A 59 -4.40 -17.29 -4.14
C GLY A 59 -3.24 -16.74 -4.96
N ASP A 60 -2.48 -17.62 -5.58
CA ASP A 60 -1.44 -17.25 -6.53
C ASP A 60 -2.01 -17.18 -7.95
N VAL A 61 -1.64 -16.14 -8.66
CA VAL A 61 -2.05 -15.91 -10.05
C VAL A 61 -0.83 -15.50 -10.86
N ARG A 62 -0.48 -16.35 -11.82
CA ARG A 62 0.63 -16.07 -12.71
C ARG A 62 0.37 -14.83 -13.57
N GLY A 63 1.33 -13.92 -13.60
CA GLY A 63 1.26 -12.71 -14.40
C GLY A 63 0.46 -11.58 -13.76
N ALA A 64 0.01 -11.74 -12.52
CA ALA A 64 -0.75 -10.72 -11.79
C ALA A 64 0.04 -9.41 -11.56
N GLU A 65 1.35 -9.41 -11.73
CA GLU A 65 2.20 -8.23 -11.71
C GLU A 65 2.11 -7.40 -12.99
N ALA A 66 1.68 -7.99 -14.11
CA ALA A 66 1.73 -7.36 -15.41
C ALA A 66 0.67 -6.23 -15.56
N VAL A 67 1.05 -5.17 -16.27
CA VAL A 67 0.17 -4.01 -16.49
C VAL A 67 -1.09 -4.38 -17.25
N ASN A 68 -1.00 -5.29 -18.21
CA ASN A 68 -2.09 -5.74 -19.07
C ASN A 68 -2.89 -6.92 -18.50
N PHE A 69 -2.61 -7.34 -17.25
CA PHE A 69 -3.39 -8.38 -16.60
C PHE A 69 -4.82 -7.88 -16.32
N ASP A 70 -5.82 -8.69 -16.62
CA ASP A 70 -7.23 -8.35 -16.40
C ASP A 70 -7.65 -8.70 -14.96
N ASP A 71 -7.76 -7.68 -14.13
CA ASP A 71 -8.18 -7.78 -12.73
C ASP A 71 -9.64 -7.34 -12.49
N ARG A 72 -10.42 -7.12 -13.54
CA ARG A 72 -11.81 -6.62 -13.43
C ARG A 72 -12.73 -7.55 -12.64
N SER A 73 -12.47 -8.85 -12.67
CA SER A 73 -13.23 -9.86 -11.91
C SER A 73 -12.80 -9.99 -10.45
N TRP A 74 -11.74 -9.31 -10.03
CA TRP A 74 -11.26 -9.37 -8.66
C TRP A 74 -12.14 -8.55 -7.71
N ASN A 75 -12.18 -8.96 -6.45
CA ASN A 75 -12.93 -8.22 -5.44
C ASN A 75 -12.34 -6.83 -5.24
N VAL A 76 -13.22 -5.82 -5.10
CA VAL A 76 -12.81 -4.47 -4.71
C VAL A 76 -12.82 -4.39 -3.19
N VAL A 77 -11.68 -4.02 -2.61
CA VAL A 77 -11.51 -3.92 -1.16
C VAL A 77 -10.87 -2.59 -0.78
N SER A 78 -10.99 -2.23 0.49
CA SER A 78 -10.25 -1.14 1.12
C SER A 78 -9.33 -1.71 2.19
N THR A 79 -8.08 -1.23 2.26
CA THR A 79 -7.22 -1.50 3.42
C THR A 79 -7.65 -0.60 4.60
N PRO A 80 -7.44 -1.01 5.85
CA PRO A 80 -7.00 -2.32 6.32
C PRO A 80 -7.86 -3.49 5.84
N HIS A 81 -7.23 -4.55 5.32
CA HIS A 81 -7.94 -5.71 4.79
C HIS A 81 -7.24 -7.01 5.18
N THR A 82 -8.01 -8.04 5.51
CA THR A 82 -7.49 -9.38 5.78
C THR A 82 -7.86 -10.36 4.66
N VAL A 83 -6.95 -11.29 4.35
CA VAL A 83 -7.18 -12.32 3.31
C VAL A 83 -8.33 -13.27 3.65
N GLU A 84 -8.67 -13.39 4.94
CA GLU A 84 -9.79 -14.17 5.45
C GLU A 84 -10.32 -13.52 6.73
N LEU A 85 -11.65 -13.38 6.82
CA LEU A 85 -12.30 -12.95 8.04
C LEU A 85 -12.26 -14.09 9.06
N MET A 86 -11.86 -13.75 10.26
CA MET A 86 -11.78 -14.68 11.38
C MET A 86 -12.89 -14.39 12.38
N PRO A 87 -13.33 -15.41 13.17
CA PRO A 87 -14.21 -15.18 14.30
C PRO A 87 -13.62 -14.13 15.26
N ALA A 88 -14.47 -13.41 15.99
CA ALA A 88 -14.03 -12.39 16.96
C ALA A 88 -13.11 -12.98 18.06
N GLU A 89 -13.28 -14.26 18.36
CA GLU A 89 -12.42 -15.02 19.27
C GLU A 89 -11.50 -15.98 18.51
N GLY A 90 -10.72 -15.40 17.58
CA GLY A 90 -9.87 -16.16 16.66
C GLY A 90 -8.58 -16.71 17.26
N SER A 91 -8.35 -16.54 18.58
CA SER A 91 -7.14 -17.05 19.24
C SER A 91 -6.99 -18.57 19.03
N GLY A 92 -5.82 -18.97 18.51
CA GLY A 92 -5.53 -20.36 18.16
C GLY A 92 -6.32 -20.91 16.96
N CYS A 93 -7.12 -20.09 16.27
CA CYS A 93 -7.80 -20.49 15.05
C CYS A 93 -6.83 -20.67 13.90
N ARG A 94 -7.12 -21.64 13.06
CA ARG A 94 -6.47 -21.77 11.75
C ARG A 94 -7.18 -20.86 10.77
N ASN A 95 -6.42 -20.03 10.08
CA ASN A 95 -6.88 -19.21 8.97
C ASN A 95 -6.15 -19.60 7.68
N TYR A 96 -6.54 -18.97 6.59
CA TYR A 96 -5.84 -19.12 5.33
C TYR A 96 -4.37 -18.70 5.48
N GLN A 97 -3.47 -19.59 5.07
CA GLN A 97 -2.04 -19.34 4.94
C GLN A 97 -1.62 -19.59 3.49
N GLY A 98 -1.02 -18.62 2.89
CA GLY A 98 -0.62 -18.71 1.50
C GLY A 98 -0.64 -17.37 0.77
N PRO A 99 -0.48 -17.42 -0.56
CA PRO A 99 -0.39 -16.23 -1.40
C PRO A 99 -1.72 -15.51 -1.56
N ALA A 100 -1.63 -14.20 -1.73
CA ALA A 100 -2.71 -13.35 -2.18
C ALA A 100 -2.15 -12.17 -2.97
N TRP A 101 -2.98 -11.55 -3.79
CA TRP A 101 -2.62 -10.41 -4.60
C TRP A 101 -3.51 -9.21 -4.31
N TYR A 102 -2.89 -8.04 -4.26
CA TYR A 102 -3.54 -6.74 -4.24
C TYR A 102 -3.04 -5.95 -5.45
N ARG A 103 -3.95 -5.36 -6.22
CA ARG A 103 -3.62 -4.50 -7.36
C ARG A 103 -4.35 -3.18 -7.22
N LYS A 104 -3.69 -2.08 -7.56
CA LYS A 104 -4.29 -0.76 -7.49
C LYS A 104 -3.85 0.08 -8.67
N HIS A 105 -4.83 0.50 -9.46
CA HIS A 105 -4.66 1.47 -10.51
C HIS A 105 -4.89 2.87 -9.92
N PHE A 106 -3.94 3.77 -10.07
CA PHE A 106 -4.03 5.10 -9.50
C PHE A 106 -3.35 6.15 -10.38
N VAL A 107 -3.73 7.41 -10.18
CA VAL A 107 -3.05 8.56 -10.79
C VAL A 107 -2.28 9.29 -9.71
N LEU A 108 -0.99 9.58 -9.95
CA LEU A 108 -0.23 10.41 -9.04
C LEU A 108 -0.77 11.85 -9.09
N PRO A 109 -1.20 12.45 -7.96
CA PRO A 109 -1.78 13.79 -7.96
C PRO A 109 -0.88 14.83 -8.63
N ALA A 110 -1.45 15.65 -9.51
CA ALA A 110 -0.69 16.64 -10.28
C ALA A 110 -0.01 17.70 -9.39
N GLU A 111 -0.61 18.01 -8.26
CA GLU A 111 -0.09 18.95 -7.26
C GLU A 111 1.18 18.45 -6.56
N THR A 112 1.54 17.18 -6.70
CA THR A 112 2.78 16.63 -6.15
C THR A 112 4.00 16.93 -7.03
N LYS A 113 3.84 17.74 -8.09
CA LYS A 113 4.93 18.10 -9.00
C LYS A 113 6.10 18.72 -8.23
N GLY A 114 7.30 18.19 -8.45
CA GLY A 114 8.52 18.65 -7.79
C GLY A 114 8.68 18.16 -6.34
N GLN A 115 7.76 17.34 -5.85
CA GLN A 115 7.84 16.71 -4.54
C GLN A 115 8.38 15.28 -4.64
N ARG A 116 8.94 14.78 -3.56
CA ARG A 116 9.23 13.38 -3.36
C ARG A 116 7.95 12.69 -2.84
N VAL A 117 7.52 11.63 -3.51
CA VAL A 117 6.29 10.91 -3.16
C VAL A 117 6.61 9.48 -2.77
N VAL A 118 6.18 9.10 -1.58
CA VAL A 118 6.45 7.80 -0.97
C VAL A 118 5.14 7.15 -0.54
N LEU A 119 4.96 5.87 -0.86
CA LEU A 119 3.93 5.05 -0.23
C LEU A 119 4.47 4.51 1.10
N HIS A 120 3.69 4.66 2.15
CA HIS A 120 3.98 4.15 3.49
C HIS A 120 2.93 3.10 3.84
N PHE A 121 3.38 1.87 3.99
CA PHE A 121 2.59 0.76 4.51
C PHE A 121 2.87 0.64 6.00
N GLU A 122 1.84 0.75 6.83
CA GLU A 122 2.02 0.62 8.27
C GLU A 122 2.37 -0.82 8.67
N ALA A 123 1.80 -1.80 8.01
CA ALA A 123 2.25 -3.20 8.01
C ALA A 123 1.46 -4.05 7.00
N ALA A 124 2.07 -5.16 6.60
CA ALA A 124 1.40 -6.26 5.91
C ALA A 124 1.99 -7.58 6.40
N MET A 125 1.17 -8.64 6.48
CA MET A 125 1.60 -9.88 7.12
C MET A 125 2.43 -10.77 6.20
N GLY A 126 3.58 -11.18 6.70
CA GLY A 126 4.41 -12.22 6.11
C GLY A 126 5.41 -11.67 5.09
N LYS A 127 5.39 -12.19 3.88
CA LYS A 127 6.24 -11.77 2.76
C LYS A 127 5.43 -10.88 1.82
N GLN A 128 6.00 -9.76 1.42
CA GLN A 128 5.45 -8.87 0.40
C GLN A 128 6.45 -8.71 -0.74
N ILE A 129 5.97 -8.77 -1.99
CA ILE A 129 6.74 -8.38 -3.17
C ILE A 129 5.95 -7.28 -3.89
N LEU A 130 6.59 -6.12 -4.08
CA LEU A 130 5.97 -4.96 -4.70
C LEU A 130 6.42 -4.82 -6.14
N TYR A 131 5.44 -4.62 -7.01
CA TYR A 131 5.64 -4.37 -8.44
C TYR A 131 5.01 -3.02 -8.81
N LEU A 132 5.78 -2.15 -9.41
CA LEU A 132 5.32 -0.87 -9.93
C LEU A 132 5.36 -0.90 -11.46
N ASN A 133 4.22 -0.70 -12.09
CA ASN A 133 4.07 -0.76 -13.55
C ASN A 133 4.67 -2.05 -14.17
N GLY A 134 4.43 -3.19 -13.51
CA GLY A 134 4.91 -4.51 -13.94
C GLY A 134 6.35 -4.84 -13.56
N LYS A 135 7.12 -3.87 -13.05
CA LYS A 135 8.52 -4.08 -12.64
C LYS A 135 8.58 -4.42 -11.15
N ARG A 136 9.26 -5.51 -10.80
CA ARG A 136 9.58 -5.83 -9.40
C ARG A 136 10.50 -4.77 -8.81
N ILE A 137 10.09 -4.15 -7.72
CA ILE A 137 10.84 -3.06 -7.08
C ILE A 137 11.51 -3.53 -5.80
N GLN A 138 10.75 -4.13 -4.88
CA GLN A 138 11.29 -4.53 -3.58
C GLN A 138 10.57 -5.74 -3.01
N GLU A 139 11.20 -6.33 -2.00
CA GLU A 139 10.64 -7.36 -1.13
C GLU A 139 10.70 -6.86 0.31
N HIS A 140 9.64 -7.11 1.07
CA HIS A 140 9.60 -6.88 2.52
C HIS A 140 9.26 -8.20 3.20
N LEU A 141 9.98 -8.50 4.29
CA LEU A 141 9.80 -9.70 5.10
C LEU A 141 9.47 -9.30 6.54
N GLY A 142 8.39 -9.86 7.05
CA GLY A 142 7.92 -9.59 8.40
C GLY A 142 6.44 -9.26 8.42
N GLY A 143 5.86 -9.13 9.62
CA GLY A 143 4.42 -8.93 9.73
C GLY A 143 4.01 -7.67 10.48
N TYR A 144 4.92 -6.98 11.16
CA TYR A 144 4.56 -5.97 12.16
C TYR A 144 5.18 -4.60 11.92
N LEU A 145 6.25 -4.54 11.16
CA LEU A 145 6.98 -3.30 10.91
C LEU A 145 6.47 -2.60 9.64
N PRO A 146 6.46 -1.26 9.65
CA PRO A 146 6.16 -0.50 8.46
C PRO A 146 7.28 -0.61 7.42
N PHE A 147 6.91 -0.34 6.16
CA PHE A 147 7.85 -0.23 5.05
C PHE A 147 7.38 0.81 4.04
N THR A 148 8.29 1.29 3.22
CA THR A 148 8.01 2.35 2.27
C THR A 148 8.38 1.96 0.84
N LEU A 149 7.69 2.56 -0.13
CA LEU A 149 8.02 2.50 -1.55
C LEU A 149 8.12 3.92 -2.10
N ASP A 150 9.29 4.33 -2.54
CA ASP A 150 9.49 5.65 -3.16
C ASP A 150 9.06 5.62 -4.63
N LEU A 151 7.94 6.27 -4.94
CA LEU A 151 7.42 6.37 -6.29
C LEU A 151 8.30 7.24 -7.18
N THR A 152 8.77 8.36 -6.64
CA THR A 152 9.58 9.33 -7.38
C THR A 152 10.94 8.77 -7.75
N ALA A 153 11.61 8.09 -6.81
CA ALA A 153 12.88 7.42 -7.06
C ALA A 153 12.74 6.28 -8.10
N ASN A 154 11.54 5.73 -8.25
CA ASN A 154 11.22 4.73 -9.27
C ASN A 154 10.69 5.33 -10.58
N GLY A 155 10.84 6.63 -10.78
CA GLY A 155 10.58 7.32 -12.03
C GLY A 155 9.14 7.76 -12.27
N VAL A 156 8.25 7.65 -11.26
CA VAL A 156 6.87 8.12 -11.36
C VAL A 156 6.82 9.64 -11.24
N GLN A 157 6.09 10.28 -12.13
CA GLN A 157 5.90 11.73 -12.16
C GLN A 157 4.46 12.12 -11.83
N ALA A 158 4.28 13.34 -11.36
CA ALA A 158 2.96 13.91 -11.11
C ALA A 158 2.08 13.84 -12.37
N GLY A 159 0.88 13.30 -12.22
CA GLY A 159 -0.06 13.08 -13.31
C GLY A 159 0.04 11.70 -13.99
N ASP A 160 1.06 10.91 -13.70
CA ASP A 160 1.20 9.57 -14.27
C ASP A 160 0.11 8.63 -13.79
N SER A 161 -0.39 7.81 -14.70
CA SER A 161 -1.23 6.66 -14.39
C SER A 161 -0.35 5.46 -14.07
N CYS A 162 -0.54 4.88 -12.91
CA CYS A 162 0.31 3.84 -12.36
C CYS A 162 -0.49 2.60 -11.97
N LEU A 163 0.19 1.46 -12.02
CA LEU A 163 -0.26 0.22 -11.40
C LEU A 163 0.71 -0.17 -10.28
N LEU A 164 0.18 -0.33 -9.08
CA LEU A 164 0.87 -1.02 -7.99
C LEU A 164 0.27 -2.41 -7.83
N ALA A 165 1.09 -3.45 -7.96
CA ALA A 165 0.72 -4.81 -7.63
C ALA A 165 1.56 -5.29 -6.44
N VAL A 166 0.89 -5.88 -5.46
CA VAL A 166 1.50 -6.38 -4.22
C VAL A 166 1.13 -7.85 -4.08
N PHE A 167 2.13 -8.70 -4.20
CA PHE A 167 2.04 -10.09 -3.79
C PHE A 167 2.21 -10.15 -2.27
N THR A 168 1.35 -10.88 -1.56
CA THR A 168 1.49 -11.15 -0.13
C THR A 168 1.43 -12.64 0.12
N ASP A 169 2.20 -13.13 1.09
CA ASP A 169 2.15 -14.52 1.55
C ASP A 169 2.33 -14.59 3.06
N ASN A 170 1.31 -15.09 3.75
CA ASN A 170 1.29 -15.24 5.20
C ASN A 170 1.55 -16.68 5.66
N SER A 171 2.16 -17.51 4.82
CA SER A 171 2.59 -18.86 5.20
C SER A 171 3.59 -18.82 6.35
N ASP A 172 3.61 -19.90 7.13
CA ASP A 172 4.59 -20.05 8.21
C ASP A 172 6.02 -20.02 7.68
N ASP A 173 6.81 -19.08 8.16
CA ASP A 173 8.23 -18.97 7.84
C ASP A 173 9.03 -18.69 9.10
N LYS A 174 10.15 -19.39 9.27
CA LYS A 174 11.03 -19.27 10.45
C LYS A 174 12.10 -18.19 10.28
N SER A 175 12.30 -17.69 9.06
CA SER A 175 13.38 -16.77 8.72
C SER A 175 13.08 -15.30 9.07
N TYR A 176 11.79 -14.96 9.32
CA TYR A 176 11.36 -13.62 9.70
C TYR A 176 10.19 -13.66 10.71
N PRO A 177 9.98 -12.60 11.50
CA PRO A 177 8.87 -12.52 12.45
C PRO A 177 7.49 -12.67 11.77
N PRO A 178 6.55 -13.40 12.40
CA PRO A 178 6.58 -13.95 13.75
C PRO A 178 7.47 -15.20 13.96
N GLY A 179 7.96 -15.85 12.93
CA GLY A 179 8.97 -16.90 13.02
C GLY A 179 8.49 -18.23 13.61
N LYS A 180 7.20 -18.32 13.95
CA LYS A 180 6.58 -19.50 14.55
C LYS A 180 5.38 -19.93 13.72
N ARG A 181 5.04 -21.22 13.82
CA ARG A 181 3.82 -21.74 13.21
C ARG A 181 2.60 -21.12 13.88
N GLN A 182 1.66 -20.64 13.09
CA GLN A 182 0.47 -19.95 13.57
C GLN A 182 -0.33 -20.77 14.60
N TYR A 183 -0.48 -22.06 14.39
CA TYR A 183 -1.22 -22.93 15.31
C TYR A 183 -0.55 -23.14 16.68
N THR A 184 0.70 -22.70 16.85
CA THR A 184 1.42 -22.76 18.14
C THR A 184 1.30 -21.46 18.94
N LEU A 185 0.63 -20.45 18.37
CA LEU A 185 0.44 -19.15 18.99
C LEU A 185 -0.94 -19.10 19.66
N ASP A 186 -1.04 -18.33 20.72
CA ASP A 186 -2.28 -18.02 21.42
C ASP A 186 -3.03 -16.81 20.86
N PHE A 187 -2.58 -16.31 19.73
CA PHE A 187 -3.22 -15.25 18.95
C PHE A 187 -3.19 -15.60 17.45
N ALA A 188 -4.16 -15.05 16.72
CA ALA A 188 -4.18 -15.13 15.28
C ALA A 188 -3.52 -13.91 14.67
N TYR A 189 -2.82 -14.07 13.53
CA TYR A 189 -2.37 -12.96 12.73
C TYR A 189 -3.03 -12.99 11.36
N HIS A 190 -3.60 -11.83 11.02
CA HIS A 190 -4.35 -11.66 9.79
C HIS A 190 -3.40 -11.51 8.61
N GLY A 191 -3.58 -12.33 7.57
CA GLY A 191 -2.84 -12.18 6.32
C GLY A 191 -3.28 -10.95 5.52
N GLY A 192 -2.42 -10.49 4.62
CA GLY A 192 -2.69 -9.37 3.73
C GLY A 192 -2.22 -8.01 4.24
N ILE A 193 -2.70 -6.94 3.63
CA ILE A 193 -2.41 -5.55 4.01
C ILE A 193 -3.41 -5.16 5.12
N TYR A 194 -3.09 -5.54 6.35
CA TYR A 194 -4.02 -5.45 7.49
C TYR A 194 -3.94 -4.12 8.25
N ARG A 195 -3.08 -3.20 7.82
CA ARG A 195 -2.99 -1.82 8.32
C ARG A 195 -3.13 -0.82 7.18
N ASP A 196 -3.13 0.46 7.55
CA ASP A 196 -3.31 1.55 6.60
C ASP A 196 -2.15 1.69 5.62
N VAL A 197 -2.48 2.22 4.45
CA VAL A 197 -1.53 2.62 3.43
C VAL A 197 -1.72 4.10 3.14
N TRP A 198 -0.64 4.86 3.21
CA TRP A 198 -0.60 6.30 3.00
C TRP A 198 0.30 6.65 1.83
N MET A 199 -0.10 7.63 1.04
CA MET A 199 0.78 8.28 0.08
C MET A 199 1.21 9.63 0.68
N ILE A 200 2.52 9.83 0.84
CA ILE A 200 3.10 11.01 1.47
C ILE A 200 3.92 11.76 0.43
N ALA A 201 3.49 12.98 0.12
CA ALA A 201 4.24 13.91 -0.72
C ALA A 201 4.93 14.96 0.17
N LYS A 202 6.21 15.18 -0.06
CA LYS A 202 7.05 16.08 0.74
C LYS A 202 8.11 16.76 -0.12
N SER A 203 8.69 17.85 0.40
CA SER A 203 9.84 18.46 -0.23
C SER A 203 10.94 17.44 -0.51
N PRO A 204 11.68 17.54 -1.63
CA PRO A 204 12.86 16.71 -1.88
C PRO A 204 13.87 16.77 -0.73
N VAL A 205 14.01 17.94 -0.11
CA VAL A 205 14.80 18.11 1.13
C VAL A 205 13.83 18.15 2.31
N ALA A 206 13.84 17.14 3.12
CA ALA A 206 12.96 17.00 4.26
C ALA A 206 13.63 16.21 5.38
N ILE A 207 13.16 16.39 6.61
CA ILE A 207 13.53 15.51 7.73
C ILE A 207 13.14 14.09 7.35
N THR A 208 14.11 13.19 7.41
CA THR A 208 13.92 11.78 7.03
C THR A 208 12.97 11.10 8.00
N ASP A 209 12.04 10.34 7.47
CA ASP A 209 11.32 9.34 8.25
C ASP A 209 12.28 8.20 8.60
N ALA A 210 12.20 7.69 9.84
CA ALA A 210 13.12 6.64 10.33
C ALA A 210 13.04 5.35 9.49
N ILE A 211 11.85 5.02 8.98
CA ILE A 211 11.65 3.85 8.11
C ILE A 211 12.17 4.11 6.70
N ASP A 212 11.87 5.29 6.16
CA ASP A 212 12.26 5.71 4.82
C ASP A 212 13.79 5.90 4.68
N SER A 213 14.50 6.20 5.77
CA SER A 213 15.95 6.32 5.77
C SER A 213 16.67 4.99 5.56
N GLN A 214 16.01 3.87 5.86
CA GLN A 214 16.54 2.50 5.83
C GLN A 214 17.89 2.35 6.60
N THR A 215 18.14 3.23 7.56
CA THR A 215 19.35 3.24 8.36
C THR A 215 19.04 2.75 9.76
N VAL A 216 19.69 1.67 10.18
CA VAL A 216 19.50 1.08 11.51
C VAL A 216 19.97 2.08 12.58
N GLY A 217 19.06 2.44 13.48
CA GLY A 217 19.34 3.42 14.55
C GLY A 217 19.59 4.84 14.05
N GLY A 218 19.25 5.14 12.78
CA GLY A 218 19.41 6.45 12.15
C GLY A 218 18.14 6.98 11.51
N GLY A 219 18.22 8.20 11.00
CA GLY A 219 17.10 8.88 10.33
C GLY A 219 16.15 9.58 11.30
N GLY A 220 15.37 10.53 10.77
CA GLY A 220 14.36 11.25 11.52
C GLY A 220 14.91 12.27 12.51
N VAL A 221 14.25 12.34 13.65
CA VAL A 221 14.56 13.25 14.76
C VAL A 221 14.90 12.41 15.98
N PHE A 222 16.10 12.59 16.49
CA PHE A 222 16.52 11.98 17.75
C PHE A 222 16.69 13.06 18.81
N VAL A 223 15.97 12.93 19.92
CA VAL A 223 16.00 13.89 21.03
C VAL A 223 16.44 13.17 22.30
N HIS A 224 17.42 13.70 22.98
CA HIS A 224 17.78 13.25 24.31
C HIS A 224 18.06 14.43 25.24
N PHE A 225 17.91 14.17 26.51
CA PHE A 225 18.06 15.17 27.57
C PHE A 225 19.25 14.85 28.44
N ASP A 226 19.94 15.88 28.87
CA ASP A 226 21.02 15.79 29.83
C ASP A 226 20.85 16.87 30.91
N LYS A 227 21.51 16.69 32.07
CA LYS A 227 21.51 17.65 33.18
C LYS A 227 20.14 18.19 33.53
N ILE A 228 19.17 17.29 33.68
CA ILE A 228 17.80 17.63 34.04
C ILE A 228 17.69 18.06 35.49
N SER A 229 17.06 19.21 35.75
CA SER A 229 16.73 19.72 37.08
C SER A 229 15.31 20.33 37.05
N GLU A 230 14.79 20.70 38.23
CA GLU A 230 13.49 21.40 38.33
C GLU A 230 13.49 22.77 37.62
N LYS A 231 14.65 23.37 37.38
CA LYS A 231 14.80 24.71 36.81
C LYS A 231 15.25 24.71 35.35
N SER A 232 15.89 23.64 34.87
CA SER A 232 16.49 23.60 33.54
C SER A 232 16.71 22.17 33.07
N ALA A 233 16.73 21.98 31.75
CA ALA A 233 17.18 20.77 31.10
C ALA A 233 18.04 21.15 29.88
N GLN A 234 19.08 20.38 29.62
CA GLN A 234 19.83 20.47 28.36
C GLN A 234 19.25 19.49 27.38
N VAL A 235 18.78 20.00 26.22
CA VAL A 235 18.15 19.22 25.18
C VAL A 235 19.06 19.14 23.98
N TYR A 236 19.34 17.91 23.53
CA TYR A 236 20.07 17.64 22.28
C TYR A 236 19.09 17.14 21.23
N VAL A 237 19.15 17.74 20.05
CA VAL A 237 18.30 17.37 18.92
C VAL A 237 19.21 17.05 17.74
N ASN A 238 19.18 15.80 17.29
CA ASN A 238 19.84 15.35 16.08
C ASN A 238 18.79 15.16 14.98
N LEU A 239 19.04 15.77 13.81
CA LEU A 239 18.17 15.69 12.64
C LEU A 239 18.89 14.99 11.49
N SER A 240 18.19 14.09 10.82
CA SER A 240 18.63 13.51 9.56
C SER A 240 17.83 14.10 8.42
N LEU A 241 18.49 14.59 7.38
CA LEU A 241 17.87 15.10 6.16
C LEU A 241 18.16 14.17 5.00
N ILE A 242 17.14 13.85 4.22
CA ILE A 242 17.29 13.08 2.98
C ILE A 242 17.78 14.00 1.85
N HIS A 243 18.59 13.47 0.93
CA HIS A 243 19.21 14.16 -0.21
C HIS A 243 20.27 15.25 0.11
N ILE A 244 20.71 15.33 1.36
CA ILE A 244 21.98 16.01 1.62
C ILE A 244 23.04 14.90 1.67
N SER A 245 23.91 14.84 0.66
CA SER A 245 25.15 14.07 0.75
C SER A 245 25.92 14.61 1.96
N GLU A 246 26.17 13.76 2.95
CA GLU A 246 27.07 14.16 4.05
C GLU A 246 28.39 14.63 3.40
N PRO A 247 28.91 15.81 3.78
CA PRO A 247 30.25 16.16 3.37
C PRO A 247 31.15 15.07 3.90
N THR A 248 31.86 14.39 3.01
CA THR A 248 32.93 13.47 3.38
C THR A 248 33.82 14.20 4.38
N ARG A 249 33.78 13.75 5.62
CA ARG A 249 34.72 14.28 6.62
C ARG A 249 36.14 14.04 6.12
N PRO A 250 37.00 15.08 6.14
CA PRO A 250 38.42 14.91 5.78
C PRO A 250 39.11 13.95 6.70
#